data_371fd3a5883652d402fff63440eafb76
#
_entry.id   371fd3a5883652d402fff63440eafb76
#
_cell.length_a   1.000
_cell.length_b   1.000
_cell.length_c   1.000
_cell.angle_alpha   90.00
_cell.angle_beta   90.00
_cell.angle_gamma   90.00
#
_symmetry.space_group_name_H-M   'P 1'
#
loop_
_entity.id
_entity.type
_entity.pdbx_description
1 polymer ?
#
loop_
_entity_poly.entity_id
_entity_poly.type
_entity_poly.pdbx_seq_one_letter_code
_entity_poly.pdbx_strand_id
1 'polypeptide(L)'
;MKKGITNGKANGLFGSNDSCTRAQIVTFLWRAAGSPAPKGTAKVPADVLPGSYCYDAVAWALENGIINGLADGTFGVNNTCTRGQSVTFLYRAMGTAPTTVNGFTDVAADSFCADAVAWAVENGVTNGTSATTFSPNNGCTRAQIVTFLYRA
;
A
#
# COMPACT_ATOMS: atom_id res chain seq x y z
N MET A 1 9.49 -15.23 -7.59
CA MET A 1 9.52 -14.35 -6.40
C MET A 1 9.84 -15.15 -5.15
N LYS A 2 10.90 -14.80 -4.47
CA LYS A 2 11.39 -15.56 -3.30
C LYS A 2 10.49 -15.54 -2.06
N LYS A 3 9.45 -14.71 -1.99
CA LYS A 3 8.66 -14.51 -0.76
C LYS A 3 7.16 -14.82 -0.86
N GLY A 4 6.67 -15.36 -1.97
CA GLY A 4 5.24 -15.68 -2.11
C GLY A 4 4.30 -14.47 -1.92
N ILE A 5 4.73 -13.28 -2.31
CA ILE A 5 3.97 -12.04 -2.12
C ILE A 5 2.69 -12.03 -2.96
N THR A 6 2.75 -12.58 -4.15
CA THR A 6 1.59 -12.72 -5.05
C THR A 6 1.67 -14.01 -5.86
N ASN A 7 0.52 -14.58 -6.17
CA ASN A 7 0.40 -15.83 -6.90
C ASN A 7 -0.11 -15.67 -8.34
N GLY A 8 -0.35 -14.42 -8.78
CA GLY A 8 -1.02 -14.19 -10.06
C GLY A 8 -2.53 -14.42 -9.99
N LYS A 9 -3.16 -14.53 -11.15
CA LYS A 9 -4.60 -14.71 -11.32
C LYS A 9 -4.93 -16.17 -11.67
N ALA A 10 -6.17 -16.58 -11.47
CA ALA A 10 -6.64 -17.93 -11.74
C ALA A 10 -6.50 -18.36 -13.21
N ASN A 11 -6.45 -17.40 -14.14
CA ASN A 11 -6.23 -17.65 -15.57
C ASN A 11 -4.76 -17.80 -15.97
N GLY A 12 -3.85 -17.89 -15.02
CA GLY A 12 -2.41 -17.99 -15.27
C GLY A 12 -1.71 -16.69 -15.63
N LEU A 13 -2.44 -15.55 -15.68
CA LEU A 13 -1.88 -14.25 -15.97
C LEU A 13 -1.52 -13.52 -14.67
N PHE A 14 -0.55 -12.62 -14.73
CA PHE A 14 -0.24 -11.73 -13.60
C PHE A 14 -1.23 -10.57 -13.48
N GLY A 15 -1.72 -10.02 -14.59
CA GLY A 15 -2.62 -8.88 -14.62
C GLY A 15 -1.90 -7.57 -14.29
N SER A 16 -0.78 -7.31 -14.96
CA SER A 16 0.12 -6.18 -14.65
C SER A 16 -0.57 -4.82 -14.60
N ASN A 17 -1.55 -4.61 -15.47
CA ASN A 17 -2.26 -3.33 -15.58
C ASN A 17 -3.55 -3.27 -14.75
N ASP A 18 -3.90 -4.35 -14.04
CA ASP A 18 -5.09 -4.35 -13.18
C ASP A 18 -4.82 -3.49 -11.94
N SER A 19 -5.79 -2.66 -11.58
CA SER A 19 -5.74 -1.91 -10.32
C SER A 19 -5.91 -2.85 -9.14
N CYS A 20 -5.21 -2.56 -8.04
CA CYS A 20 -5.35 -3.29 -6.80
C CYS A 20 -6.37 -2.65 -5.87
N THR A 21 -7.08 -3.48 -5.11
CA THR A 21 -7.90 -3.02 -4.00
C THR A 21 -7.03 -2.73 -2.78
N ARG A 22 -7.58 -1.98 -1.83
CA ARG A 22 -6.92 -1.71 -0.55
C ARG A 22 -6.55 -2.99 0.18
N ALA A 23 -7.46 -3.97 0.19
CA ALA A 23 -7.21 -5.28 0.81
C ALA A 23 -6.06 -6.05 0.13
N GLN A 24 -5.97 -5.98 -1.19
CA GLN A 24 -4.87 -6.62 -1.93
C GLN A 24 -3.52 -5.97 -1.62
N ILE A 25 -3.43 -4.64 -1.60
CA ILE A 25 -2.19 -3.92 -1.26
C ILE A 25 -1.71 -4.28 0.14
N VAL A 26 -2.60 -4.24 1.12
CA VAL A 26 -2.25 -4.57 2.52
C VAL A 26 -1.82 -6.03 2.64
N THR A 27 -2.46 -6.94 1.91
CA THR A 27 -2.07 -8.36 1.89
C THR A 27 -0.67 -8.55 1.29
N PHE A 28 -0.33 -7.82 0.24
CA PHE A 28 1.03 -7.87 -0.33
C PHE A 28 2.08 -7.36 0.65
N LEU A 29 1.80 -6.26 1.35
CA LEU A 29 2.67 -5.72 2.41
C LEU A 29 2.87 -6.73 3.55
N TRP A 30 1.80 -7.32 4.02
CA TRP A 30 1.83 -8.33 5.08
C TRP A 30 2.66 -9.55 4.68
N ARG A 31 2.48 -10.05 3.47
CA ARG A 31 3.30 -11.15 2.92
C ARG A 31 4.76 -10.76 2.76
N ALA A 32 5.05 -9.55 2.33
CA ALA A 32 6.42 -9.04 2.23
C ALA A 32 7.09 -8.96 3.61
N ALA A 33 6.33 -8.69 4.66
CA ALA A 33 6.79 -8.68 6.05
C ALA A 33 6.97 -10.10 6.65
N GLY A 34 6.66 -11.15 5.91
CA GLY A 34 6.77 -12.54 6.36
C GLY A 34 5.49 -13.10 6.96
N SER A 35 4.35 -12.50 6.69
CA SER A 35 3.03 -12.92 7.18
C SER A 35 2.95 -13.05 8.71
N PRO A 36 3.36 -12.03 9.49
CA PRO A 36 3.34 -12.11 10.94
C PRO A 36 1.92 -12.26 11.46
N ALA A 37 1.73 -13.13 12.44
CA ALA A 37 0.41 -13.31 13.07
C ALA A 37 -0.02 -12.01 13.78
N PRO A 38 -1.26 -11.54 13.59
CA PRO A 38 -1.78 -10.40 14.33
C PRO A 38 -1.90 -10.74 15.83
N LYS A 39 -1.73 -9.74 16.69
CA LYS A 39 -1.80 -9.90 18.15
C LYS A 39 -3.22 -9.92 18.69
N GLY A 40 -4.22 -9.56 17.88
CA GLY A 40 -5.62 -9.47 18.28
C GLY A 40 -5.97 -8.21 19.08
N THR A 41 -5.14 -7.19 19.05
CA THR A 41 -5.34 -5.95 19.80
C THR A 41 -6.12 -4.89 19.04
N ALA A 42 -6.20 -4.99 17.70
CA ALA A 42 -6.91 -4.05 16.87
C ALA A 42 -8.39 -4.43 16.71
N LYS A 43 -9.26 -3.41 16.69
CA LYS A 43 -10.66 -3.59 16.29
C LYS A 43 -10.72 -3.62 14.77
N VAL A 44 -10.94 -4.81 14.21
CA VAL A 44 -11.04 -4.98 12.76
C VAL A 44 -12.41 -4.49 12.28
N PRO A 45 -12.48 -3.62 11.25
CA PRO A 45 -13.74 -3.14 10.70
C PRO A 45 -14.65 -4.27 10.19
N ALA A 46 -15.97 -4.04 10.26
CA ALA A 46 -16.98 -5.07 9.98
C ALA A 46 -17.00 -5.54 8.51
N ASP A 47 -16.53 -4.72 7.58
CA ASP A 47 -16.40 -5.09 6.17
C ASP A 47 -15.22 -6.05 5.88
N VAL A 48 -14.37 -6.29 6.87
CA VAL A 48 -13.29 -7.28 6.80
C VAL A 48 -13.75 -8.55 7.49
N LEU A 49 -14.20 -9.53 6.71
CA LEU A 49 -14.82 -10.73 7.26
C LEU A 49 -13.77 -11.68 7.88
N PRO A 50 -14.05 -12.23 9.07
CA PRO A 50 -13.22 -13.29 9.63
C PRO A 50 -13.08 -14.48 8.66
N GLY A 51 -11.86 -15.01 8.53
CA GLY A 51 -11.57 -16.09 7.60
C GLY A 51 -11.36 -15.67 6.14
N SER A 52 -11.53 -14.39 5.80
CA SER A 52 -11.17 -13.88 4.48
C SER A 52 -9.64 -13.83 4.31
N TYR A 53 -9.21 -13.81 3.03
CA TYR A 53 -7.78 -13.80 2.69
C TYR A 53 -7.00 -12.60 3.27
N CYS A 54 -7.68 -11.50 3.53
CA CYS A 54 -7.07 -10.25 3.99
C CYS A 54 -7.23 -9.98 5.49
N TYR A 55 -7.97 -10.82 6.23
CA TYR A 55 -8.30 -10.54 7.63
C TYR A 55 -7.05 -10.35 8.49
N ASP A 56 -6.14 -11.30 8.47
CA ASP A 56 -4.91 -11.23 9.26
C ASP A 56 -4.00 -10.08 8.82
N ALA A 57 -3.93 -9.83 7.51
CA ALA A 57 -3.16 -8.72 6.96
C ALA A 57 -3.70 -7.35 7.42
N VAL A 58 -5.02 -7.17 7.40
CA VAL A 58 -5.67 -5.94 7.86
C VAL A 58 -5.51 -5.77 9.37
N ALA A 59 -5.74 -6.83 10.15
CA ALA A 59 -5.53 -6.79 11.60
C ALA A 59 -4.10 -6.40 11.95
N TRP A 60 -3.12 -7.05 11.35
CA TRP A 60 -1.70 -6.72 11.53
C TRP A 60 -1.38 -5.27 11.15
N ALA A 61 -1.90 -4.79 10.04
CA ALA A 61 -1.62 -3.44 9.57
C ALA A 61 -2.24 -2.37 10.47
N LEU A 62 -3.44 -2.62 11.02
CA LEU A 62 -4.06 -1.75 12.02
C LEU A 62 -3.24 -1.71 13.32
N GLU A 63 -2.80 -2.86 13.82
CA GLU A 63 -2.00 -2.96 15.04
C GLU A 63 -0.66 -2.23 14.93
N ASN A 64 -0.10 -2.16 13.74
CA ASN A 64 1.18 -1.51 13.49
C ASN A 64 1.05 -0.06 12.96
N GLY A 65 -0.16 0.49 12.95
CA GLY A 65 -0.39 1.87 12.51
C GLY A 65 -0.11 2.12 11.02
N ILE A 66 -0.08 1.05 10.22
CA ILE A 66 0.19 1.14 8.77
C ILE A 66 -1.03 1.68 8.04
N ILE A 67 -2.21 1.26 8.46
CA ILE A 67 -3.50 1.69 7.91
C ILE A 67 -4.40 2.24 9.00
N ASN A 68 -5.31 3.11 8.56
CA ASN A 68 -6.48 3.53 9.33
C ASN A 68 -7.73 3.12 8.55
N GLY A 69 -8.87 3.00 9.22
CA GLY A 69 -10.16 2.83 8.54
C GLY A 69 -10.56 4.09 7.78
N LEU A 70 -11.65 4.00 7.06
CA LEU A 70 -12.30 5.13 6.41
C LEU A 70 -13.15 5.91 7.42
N ALA A 71 -13.59 7.12 7.03
CA ALA A 71 -14.40 7.98 7.89
C ALA A 71 -15.75 7.34 8.30
N ASP A 72 -16.26 6.42 7.49
CA ASP A 72 -17.49 5.67 7.76
C ASP A 72 -17.30 4.46 8.69
N GLY A 73 -16.10 4.23 9.19
CA GLY A 73 -15.76 3.11 10.06
C GLY A 73 -15.45 1.80 9.33
N THR A 74 -15.49 1.79 8.01
CA THR A 74 -15.09 0.61 7.21
C THR A 74 -13.60 0.67 6.86
N PHE A 75 -13.05 -0.46 6.40
CA PHE A 75 -11.71 -0.48 5.81
C PHE A 75 -11.75 -0.14 4.32
N GLY A 76 -12.83 -0.44 3.62
CA GLY A 76 -12.95 -0.31 2.18
C GLY A 76 -12.24 -1.43 1.42
N VAL A 77 -12.56 -2.68 1.77
CA VAL A 77 -11.91 -3.90 1.25
C VAL A 77 -11.79 -3.89 -0.26
N ASN A 78 -12.88 -3.55 -0.95
CA ASN A 78 -12.96 -3.58 -2.41
C ASN A 78 -12.68 -2.24 -3.10
N ASN A 79 -12.37 -1.20 -2.33
CA ASN A 79 -12.03 0.09 -2.91
C ASN A 79 -10.67 0.00 -3.62
N THR A 80 -10.57 0.62 -4.79
CA THR A 80 -9.28 0.77 -5.47
C THR A 80 -8.31 1.53 -4.58
N CYS A 81 -7.11 0.99 -4.39
CA CYS A 81 -6.05 1.67 -3.67
C CYS A 81 -5.32 2.63 -4.61
N THR A 82 -5.25 3.88 -4.24
CA THR A 82 -4.52 4.88 -5.05
C THR A 82 -3.01 4.73 -4.87
N ARG A 83 -2.25 5.31 -5.80
CA ARG A 83 -0.79 5.36 -5.70
C ARG A 83 -0.33 6.09 -4.43
N GLY A 84 -0.99 7.20 -4.07
CA GLY A 84 -0.71 7.94 -2.84
C GLY A 84 -0.97 7.10 -1.59
N GLN A 85 -2.07 6.36 -1.55
CA GLN A 85 -2.36 5.44 -0.44
C GLN A 85 -1.34 4.30 -0.37
N SER A 86 -0.99 3.71 -1.50
CA SER A 86 -0.04 2.59 -1.56
C SER A 86 1.34 2.97 -1.03
N VAL A 87 1.88 4.10 -1.46
CA VAL A 87 3.19 4.57 -0.99
C VAL A 87 3.13 5.01 0.48
N THR A 88 1.99 5.51 0.94
CA THR A 88 1.79 5.86 2.36
C THR A 88 1.79 4.61 3.24
N PHE A 89 1.15 3.53 2.80
CA PHE A 89 1.18 2.26 3.53
C PHE A 89 2.60 1.69 3.60
N LEU A 90 3.33 1.72 2.49
CA LEU A 90 4.75 1.33 2.46
C LEU A 90 5.60 2.16 3.42
N TYR A 91 5.45 3.46 3.38
CA TYR A 91 6.18 4.39 4.24
C TYR A 91 5.92 4.12 5.72
N ARG A 92 4.67 3.90 6.09
CA ARG A 92 4.31 3.58 7.48
C ARG A 92 4.82 2.21 7.93
N ALA A 93 4.94 1.27 7.00
CA ALA A 93 5.42 -0.08 7.32
C ALA A 93 6.94 -0.15 7.48
N MET A 94 7.70 0.60 6.69
CA MET A 94 9.15 0.42 6.59
C MET A 94 9.93 1.71 6.34
N GLY A 95 9.26 2.86 6.27
CA GLY A 95 9.91 4.12 5.93
C GLY A 95 10.56 4.80 7.14
N THR A 96 11.44 5.73 6.81
CA THR A 96 12.02 6.69 7.75
C THR A 96 11.66 8.09 7.30
N ALA A 97 11.69 9.06 8.22
CA ALA A 97 11.37 10.44 7.89
C ALA A 97 12.23 10.95 6.72
N PRO A 98 11.62 11.53 5.68
CA PRO A 98 12.37 12.04 4.55
C PRO A 98 13.21 13.25 4.95
N THR A 99 14.33 13.44 4.25
CA THR A 99 15.24 14.59 4.48
C THR A 99 14.95 15.73 3.52
N THR A 100 14.22 15.46 2.43
CA THR A 100 13.83 16.44 1.41
C THR A 100 12.31 16.50 1.27
N VAL A 101 11.82 17.54 0.59
CA VAL A 101 10.44 17.63 0.15
C VAL A 101 10.29 16.97 -1.22
N ASN A 102 9.10 16.46 -1.53
CA ASN A 102 8.86 15.97 -2.88
C ASN A 102 8.85 17.12 -3.90
N GLY A 103 9.29 16.84 -5.11
CA GLY A 103 9.35 17.84 -6.20
C GLY A 103 8.19 17.76 -7.18
N PHE A 104 7.14 16.96 -6.89
CA PHE A 104 6.02 16.79 -7.82
C PHE A 104 4.99 17.90 -7.67
N THR A 105 4.51 18.40 -8.80
CA THR A 105 3.55 19.51 -8.84
C THR A 105 2.15 19.10 -8.41
N ASP A 106 1.83 17.81 -8.49
CA ASP A 106 0.53 17.25 -8.15
C ASP A 106 0.47 16.64 -6.73
N VAL A 107 1.52 16.83 -5.92
CA VAL A 107 1.57 16.40 -4.52
C VAL A 107 1.84 17.63 -3.65
N ALA A 108 0.79 18.19 -3.08
CA ALA A 108 0.90 19.36 -2.20
C ALA A 108 1.71 19.00 -0.93
N ALA A 109 2.43 19.97 -0.39
CA ALA A 109 3.30 19.78 0.78
C ALA A 109 2.52 19.36 2.05
N ASP A 110 1.25 19.73 2.14
CA ASP A 110 0.35 19.38 3.23
C ASP A 110 -0.55 18.17 2.95
N SER A 111 -0.34 17.47 1.82
CA SER A 111 -1.11 16.28 1.49
C SER A 111 -0.75 15.10 2.40
N PHE A 112 -1.69 14.18 2.59
CA PHE A 112 -1.49 12.99 3.44
C PHE A 112 -0.33 12.11 2.98
N CYS A 113 0.04 12.15 1.71
CA CYS A 113 1.09 11.32 1.14
C CYS A 113 2.40 12.08 0.86
N ALA A 114 2.50 13.36 1.24
CA ALA A 114 3.67 14.18 0.91
C ALA A 114 4.98 13.58 1.41
N ASP A 115 5.05 13.23 2.68
CA ASP A 115 6.25 12.63 3.28
C ASP A 115 6.53 11.23 2.72
N ALA A 116 5.48 10.45 2.49
CA ALA A 116 5.62 9.12 1.91
C ALA A 116 6.17 9.17 0.48
N VAL A 117 5.71 10.13 -0.32
CA VAL A 117 6.22 10.36 -1.68
C VAL A 117 7.68 10.83 -1.65
N ALA A 118 8.02 11.76 -0.76
CA ALA A 118 9.40 12.24 -0.59
C ALA A 118 10.32 11.08 -0.20
N TRP A 119 9.95 10.29 0.81
CA TRP A 119 10.68 9.09 1.20
C TRP A 119 10.87 8.10 0.05
N ALA A 120 9.80 7.85 -0.71
CA ALA A 120 9.83 6.88 -1.79
C ALA A 120 10.78 7.31 -2.93
N VAL A 121 10.86 8.61 -3.21
CA VAL A 121 11.82 9.16 -4.19
C VAL A 121 13.25 9.06 -3.66
N GLU A 122 13.48 9.49 -2.42
CA GLU A 122 14.82 9.43 -1.81
C GLU A 122 15.41 8.01 -1.78
N ASN A 123 14.54 7.01 -1.59
CA ASN A 123 14.96 5.61 -1.50
C ASN A 123 14.83 4.85 -2.83
N GLY A 124 14.55 5.53 -3.92
CA GLY A 124 14.48 4.91 -5.25
C GLY A 124 13.29 3.97 -5.44
N VAL A 125 12.27 4.04 -4.57
CA VAL A 125 11.05 3.23 -4.67
C VAL A 125 10.23 3.64 -5.88
N THR A 126 10.17 4.93 -6.16
CA THR A 126 9.47 5.51 -7.32
C THR A 126 10.20 6.71 -7.88
N ASN A 127 10.00 6.96 -9.17
CA ASN A 127 10.44 8.18 -9.86
C ASN A 127 9.24 9.05 -10.33
N GLY A 128 8.02 8.69 -9.92
CA GLY A 128 6.81 9.31 -10.40
C GLY A 128 6.26 8.69 -11.69
N THR A 129 5.22 9.30 -12.25
CA THR A 129 4.65 8.93 -13.55
C THR A 129 5.22 9.77 -14.68
N SER A 130 5.79 10.93 -14.34
CA SER A 130 6.59 11.79 -15.22
C SER A 130 7.67 12.49 -14.39
N ALA A 131 8.47 13.35 -15.02
CA ALA A 131 9.47 14.15 -14.32
C ALA A 131 8.85 15.10 -13.28
N THR A 132 7.59 15.50 -13.44
CA THR A 132 6.92 16.50 -12.60
C THR A 132 5.66 16.02 -11.90
N THR A 133 5.19 14.79 -12.19
CA THR A 133 3.96 14.24 -11.60
C THR A 133 4.20 12.89 -10.94
N PHE A 134 3.54 12.68 -9.82
CA PHE A 134 3.46 11.39 -9.13
C PHE A 134 2.16 10.64 -9.42
N SER A 135 1.10 11.36 -9.74
CA SER A 135 -0.26 10.87 -9.93
C SER A 135 -0.85 10.18 -8.69
N PRO A 136 -0.95 10.88 -7.55
CA PRO A 136 -1.32 10.27 -6.26
C PRO A 136 -2.73 9.68 -6.26
N ASN A 137 -3.65 10.23 -7.06
CA ASN A 137 -5.05 9.81 -7.10
C ASN A 137 -5.33 8.69 -8.11
N ASN A 138 -4.36 8.33 -8.94
CA ASN A 138 -4.52 7.20 -9.86
C ASN A 138 -4.50 5.88 -9.08
N GLY A 139 -5.27 4.89 -9.55
CA GLY A 139 -5.21 3.54 -9.00
C GLY A 139 -3.81 2.95 -9.12
N CYS A 140 -3.36 2.27 -8.07
CA CYS A 140 -2.10 1.54 -8.08
C CYS A 140 -2.31 0.19 -8.78
N THR A 141 -1.54 -0.08 -9.83
CA THR A 141 -1.62 -1.36 -10.53
C THR A 141 -0.82 -2.45 -9.82
N ARG A 142 -1.10 -3.72 -10.18
CA ARG A 142 -0.36 -4.87 -9.65
C ARG A 142 1.13 -4.77 -9.96
N ALA A 143 1.49 -4.33 -11.17
CA ALA A 143 2.90 -4.12 -11.53
C ALA A 143 3.54 -3.02 -10.69
N GLN A 144 2.83 -1.93 -10.45
CA GLN A 144 3.34 -0.81 -9.66
C GLN A 144 3.61 -1.20 -8.21
N ILE A 145 2.66 -1.85 -7.53
CA ILE A 145 2.87 -2.24 -6.13
C ILE A 145 3.99 -3.26 -5.98
N VAL A 146 4.08 -4.23 -6.88
CA VAL A 146 5.18 -5.21 -6.84
C VAL A 146 6.53 -4.54 -7.07
N THR A 147 6.59 -3.55 -7.97
CA THR A 147 7.79 -2.75 -8.21
C THR A 147 8.17 -1.92 -6.97
N PHE A 148 7.20 -1.28 -6.33
CA PHE A 148 7.44 -0.53 -5.11
C PHE A 148 7.98 -1.43 -3.98
N LEU A 149 7.37 -2.58 -3.78
CA LEU A 149 7.82 -3.55 -2.78
C LEU A 149 9.21 -4.12 -3.06
N TYR A 150 9.52 -4.34 -4.33
CA TYR A 150 10.84 -4.84 -4.74
C TYR A 150 11.95 -3.82 -4.48
N ARG A 151 11.64 -2.53 -4.68
CA ARG A 151 12.61 -1.43 -4.52
C ARG A 151 12.73 -0.92 -3.09
N ALA A 152 11.67 -1.11 -2.30
CA ALA A 152 11.69 -0.73 -0.88
C ALA A 152 12.47 -1.75 -0.04
#